data_8efc61bc58190fea05fa065846bbf854
#
_entry.id   8efc61bc58190fea05fa065846bbf854
#
_cell.length_a   1.000
_cell.length_b   1.000
_cell.length_c   1.000
_cell.angle_alpha   90.00
_cell.angle_beta   90.00
_cell.angle_gamma   90.00
#
_symmetry.space_group_name_H-M   'P 1'
#
loop_
_entity.id
_entity.type
_entity.pdbx_description
1 polymer ?
#
loop_
_entity_poly.entity_id
_entity_poly.type
_entity_poly.pdbx_seq_one_letter_code
_entity_poly.pdbx_strand_id
1 'polypeptide(L)'
;MESKHLIGRIREALATDPRTNVLDITIKVAGGKAFLIGEVTSDERRQAAIEVAAEVLPPDIELIDELWIAKYDEPGRPETLG
;
A
#
# COMPACT_ATOMS: atom_id res chain seq x y z
N MET A 1 18.71 11.20 1.13
CA MET A 1 18.92 10.73 1.70
C MET A 1 18.10 10.14 2.41
N GLU A 2 17.37 10.51 2.68
CA GLU A 2 16.50 9.99 3.52
C GLU A 2 15.48 9.12 2.90
N SER A 3 15.43 8.95 1.62
CA SER A 3 14.47 8.09 0.96
C SER A 3 14.56 6.67 1.46
N LYS A 4 15.79 6.14 1.58
CA LYS A 4 15.94 4.81 2.06
C LYS A 4 15.46 4.65 3.47
N HIS A 5 15.73 5.62 4.30
CA HIS A 5 15.33 5.59 5.69
C HIS A 5 13.80 5.65 5.79
N LEU A 6 13.20 6.50 4.99
CA LEU A 6 11.76 6.64 5.01
C LEU A 6 11.08 5.37 4.52
N ILE A 7 11.60 4.78 3.46
CA ILE A 7 11.05 3.53 2.94
C ILE A 7 11.09 2.46 4.02
N GLY A 8 12.20 2.37 4.76
CA GLY A 8 12.33 1.39 5.82
C GLY A 8 11.32 1.62 6.93
N ARG A 9 11.06 2.88 7.27
CA ARG A 9 10.10 3.19 8.32
C ARG A 9 8.68 2.82 7.91
N ILE A 10 8.33 3.12 6.67
CA ILE A 10 6.99 2.78 6.19
C ILE A 10 6.85 1.27 6.11
N ARG A 11 7.87 0.60 5.60
CA ARG A 11 7.82 -0.85 5.48
C ARG A 11 7.69 -1.51 6.84
N GLU A 12 8.42 -1.03 7.81
CA GLU A 12 8.34 -1.59 9.14
C GLU A 12 6.97 -1.35 9.75
N ALA A 13 6.42 -0.17 9.56
CA ALA A 13 5.10 0.14 10.10
C ALA A 13 4.05 -0.78 9.51
N LEU A 14 4.11 -1.00 8.19
CA LEU A 14 3.16 -1.89 7.54
C LEU A 14 3.35 -3.33 7.99
N ALA A 15 4.58 -3.74 8.18
CA ALA A 15 4.87 -5.13 8.55
C ALA A 15 4.46 -5.45 9.99
N THR A 16 4.43 -4.45 10.85
CA THR A 16 4.12 -4.70 12.25
C THR A 16 2.66 -4.44 12.60
N ASP A 17 1.91 -3.83 11.70
CA ASP A 17 0.50 -3.56 11.98
C ASP A 17 -0.33 -4.79 11.57
N PRO A 18 -1.16 -5.31 12.47
CA PRO A 18 -1.92 -6.52 12.13
C PRO A 18 -2.89 -6.34 10.96
N ARG A 19 -3.25 -5.11 10.66
CA ARG A 19 -4.16 -4.89 9.53
C ARG A 19 -3.45 -4.97 8.21
N THR A 20 -2.13 -4.78 8.19
CA THR A 20 -1.38 -4.69 6.95
C THR A 20 -0.22 -5.65 6.85
N ASN A 21 0.08 -6.38 7.90
CA ASN A 21 1.29 -7.20 7.91
C ASN A 21 1.25 -8.37 6.94
N VAL A 22 0.08 -8.70 6.39
CA VAL A 22 -0.02 -9.77 5.42
C VAL A 22 -0.02 -9.24 3.99
N LEU A 23 0.06 -7.93 3.82
CA LEU A 23 -0.01 -7.34 2.49
C LEU A 23 1.38 -7.24 1.89
N ASP A 24 1.44 -7.37 0.57
CA ASP A 24 2.71 -7.29 -0.14
C ASP A 24 2.72 -5.96 -0.89
N ILE A 25 3.14 -4.93 -0.22
CA ILE A 25 3.09 -3.59 -0.76
C ILE A 25 4.51 -3.08 -1.04
N THR A 26 4.71 -2.54 -2.22
CA THR A 26 5.97 -1.94 -2.61
C THR A 26 5.92 -0.46 -2.29
N ILE A 27 6.99 0.06 -1.72
CA ILE A 27 7.07 1.45 -1.34
C ILE A 27 8.14 2.13 -2.17
N LYS A 28 7.79 3.28 -2.74
CA LYS A 28 8.70 4.03 -3.54
C LYS A 28 8.62 5.48 -3.12
N VAL A 29 9.77 6.15 -3.00
CA VAL A 29 9.79 7.54 -2.60
C VAL A 29 10.58 8.31 -3.66
N ALA A 30 9.98 9.33 -4.20
CA ALA A 30 10.64 10.15 -5.22
C ALA A 30 9.93 11.50 -5.32
N GLY A 31 10.71 12.55 -5.50
CA GLY A 31 10.13 13.86 -5.75
C GLY A 31 9.18 14.37 -4.70
N GLY A 32 9.46 14.09 -3.45
CA GLY A 32 8.59 14.55 -2.37
C GLY A 32 7.32 13.75 -2.24
N LYS A 33 7.24 12.59 -2.86
CA LYS A 33 6.06 11.75 -2.80
C LYS A 33 6.43 10.34 -2.40
N ALA A 34 5.56 9.71 -1.64
CA ALA A 34 5.72 8.32 -1.27
C ALA A 34 4.59 7.54 -1.92
N PHE A 35 4.96 6.52 -2.67
CA PHE A 35 3.98 5.72 -3.40
C PHE A 35 3.81 4.38 -2.73
N LEU A 36 2.57 3.97 -2.53
CA LEU A 36 2.27 2.63 -2.07
C LEU A 36 1.71 1.89 -3.27
N ILE A 37 2.40 0.85 -3.70
CA ILE A 37 2.04 0.15 -4.93
C ILE A 37 1.79 -1.31 -4.59
N GLY A 38 0.70 -1.86 -5.00
CA GLY A 38 0.47 -3.27 -4.76
C GLY A 38 -0.98 -3.64 -4.76
N GLU A 39 -1.19 -4.92 -4.46
CA GLU A 39 -2.50 -5.49 -4.50
C GLU A 39 -2.97 -5.75 -3.08
N VAL A 40 -4.19 -5.38 -2.79
CA VAL A 40 -4.79 -5.62 -1.49
C VAL A 40 -6.07 -6.41 -1.70
N THR A 41 -6.61 -6.97 -0.65
CA THR A 41 -7.75 -7.87 -0.78
C THR A 41 -9.09 -7.19 -0.55
N SER A 42 -9.09 -5.98 -0.03
CA SER A 42 -10.35 -5.29 0.21
C SER A 42 -10.07 -3.80 0.37
N ASP A 43 -11.10 -3.01 0.27
CA ASP A 43 -10.98 -1.59 0.47
C ASP A 43 -10.57 -1.29 1.90
N GLU A 44 -11.02 -2.08 2.82
CA GLU A 44 -10.66 -1.92 4.20
C GLU A 44 -9.17 -2.06 4.40
N ARG A 45 -8.56 -3.05 3.76
CA ARG A 45 -7.12 -3.23 3.84
C ARG A 45 -6.38 -2.10 3.15
N ARG A 46 -6.93 -1.61 2.05
CA ARG A 46 -6.33 -0.51 1.36
C ARG A 46 -6.30 0.73 2.24
N GLN A 47 -7.42 1.03 2.89
CA GLN A 47 -7.48 2.16 3.78
C GLN A 47 -6.54 2.00 4.97
N ALA A 48 -6.43 0.78 5.49
CA ALA A 48 -5.53 0.52 6.60
C ALA A 48 -4.08 0.80 6.19
N ALA A 49 -3.69 0.38 4.99
CA ALA A 49 -2.33 0.60 4.52
C ALA A 49 -2.06 2.10 4.38
N ILE A 50 -3.02 2.84 3.86
CA ILE A 50 -2.86 4.27 3.70
C ILE A 50 -2.72 4.94 5.07
N GLU A 51 -3.53 4.55 6.03
CA GLU A 51 -3.47 5.14 7.35
C GLU A 51 -2.17 4.84 8.06
N VAL A 52 -1.71 3.60 7.97
CA VAL A 52 -0.47 3.21 8.63
C VAL A 52 0.70 3.98 8.02
N ALA A 53 0.74 4.06 6.70
CA ALA A 53 1.83 4.77 6.04
C ALA A 53 1.79 6.25 6.37
N ALA A 54 0.60 6.83 6.40
CA ALA A 54 0.47 8.25 6.67
C ALA A 54 0.98 8.61 8.05
N GLU A 55 0.88 7.69 8.99
CA GLU A 55 1.31 7.97 10.35
C GLU A 55 2.81 8.19 10.46
N VAL A 56 3.59 7.61 9.57
CA VAL A 56 5.04 7.77 9.65
C VAL A 56 5.58 8.71 8.62
N LEU A 57 4.73 9.32 7.81
CA LEU A 57 5.21 10.23 6.78
C LEU A 57 5.41 11.62 7.35
N PRO A 58 6.51 12.29 7.00
CA PRO A 58 6.67 13.69 7.37
C PRO A 58 5.65 14.55 6.63
N PRO A 59 5.34 15.72 7.15
CA PRO A 59 4.31 16.56 6.54
C PRO A 59 4.66 17.08 5.15
N ASP A 60 5.94 17.07 4.79
CA ASP A 60 6.32 17.56 3.48
C ASP A 60 6.36 16.46 2.42
N ILE A 61 5.98 15.24 2.77
CA ILE A 61 5.94 14.14 1.80
C ILE A 61 4.48 13.80 1.54
N GLU A 62 4.12 13.77 0.29
CA GLU A 62 2.75 13.47 -0.09
C GLU A 62 2.60 11.97 -0.32
N LEU A 63 1.51 11.39 0.16
CA LEU A 63 1.27 9.97 -0.01
C LEU A 63 0.45 9.75 -1.27
N ILE A 64 0.95 8.90 -2.16
CA ILE A 64 0.25 8.57 -3.39
C ILE A 64 -0.19 7.11 -3.31
N ASP A 65 -1.47 6.89 -3.46
CA ASP A 65 -2.06 5.58 -3.34
C ASP A 65 -2.14 4.92 -4.71
N GLU A 66 -1.34 3.91 -4.95
CA GLU A 66 -1.39 3.14 -6.18
C GLU A 66 -1.69 1.69 -5.84
N LEU A 67 -2.52 1.50 -4.85
CA LEU A 67 -2.96 0.17 -4.47
C LEU A 67 -4.21 -0.18 -5.26
N TRP A 68 -4.38 -1.47 -5.53
CA TRP A 68 -5.61 -1.89 -6.21
C TRP A 68 -6.15 -3.10 -5.50
N ILE A 69 -7.45 -3.30 -5.60
CA ILE A 69 -8.11 -4.40 -4.94
C ILE A 69 -8.18 -5.57 -5.89
N ALA A 70 -7.68 -6.71 -5.43
CA ALA A 70 -7.72 -7.91 -6.24
C ALA A 70 -9.15 -8.36 -6.38
N LYS A 71 -9.58 -8.59 -7.60
CA LYS A 71 -10.89 -9.09 -7.78
C LYS A 71 -10.80 -10.51 -8.15
N TYR A 72 -11.11 -11.37 -7.22
CA TYR A 72 -11.08 -12.75 -7.52
C TYR A 72 -12.44 -13.12 -7.88
N ASP A 73 -12.70 -13.21 -9.13
CA ASP A 73 -13.99 -13.64 -9.53
C ASP A 73 -14.09 -15.09 -9.34
N GLU A 74 -15.24 -15.56 -9.23
CA GLU A 74 -15.44 -16.91 -9.09
C GLU A 74 -15.00 -17.54 -10.33
N PRO A 75 -14.51 -18.68 -10.26
CA PRO A 75 -14.01 -19.37 -11.35
C PRO A 75 -15.07 -19.51 -12.34
N GLY A 76 -15.49 -19.42 -13.03
CA GLY A 76 -16.46 -19.54 -13.92
C GLY A 76 -16.99 -18.28 -14.43
N ARG A 77 -16.63 -17.24 -13.90
CA ARG A 77 -17.11 -16.11 -14.30
C ARG A 77 -16.44 -15.73 -15.40
N PRO A 78 -16.63 -15.73 -16.25
CA PRO A 78 -15.90 -15.42 -17.33
C PRO A 78 -15.84 -14.07 -17.59
N GLU A 79 -15.74 -13.99 -17.30
CA GLU A 79 -15.80 -13.09 -17.51
C GLU A 79 -15.67 -12.71 -18.35
N THR A 80 -15.70 -13.15 -18.50
CA THR A 80 -15.73 -12.95 -19.11
C THR A 80 -15.82 -12.80 -19.89
N LEU A 81 -15.88 -13.06 -20.03
CA LEU A 81 -16.08 -13.06 -20.68
C LEU A 81 -16.38 -12.91 -21.23
N GLY A 82 -16.29 -12.81 -21.31
CA GLY A 82 -16.72 -12.90 -21.75
C GLY A 82 -16.73 -13.02 -22.01
#